data_c65f0595aefa60d9cbd486aaddbe9af8
#
_entry.id   c65f0595aefa60d9cbd486aaddbe9af8
#
_cell.length_a   1.000
_cell.length_b   1.000
_cell.length_c   1.000
_cell.angle_alpha   90.00
_cell.angle_beta   90.00
_cell.angle_gamma   90.00
#
_symmetry.space_group_name_H-M   'P 1'
#
loop_
_entity.id
_entity.type
_entity.pdbx_description
1 polymer ?
#
loop_
_entity_poly.entity_id
_entity_poly.type
_entity_poly.pdbx_seq_one_letter_code
_entity_poly.pdbx_strand_id
1 'polypeptide(L)'
;MIKKFKIILVVNFLFCSSVLAFSPEYEKQMYIGCYGNSKVYLGAEAAKKYCLCTINKLSEKYSDEEIDQIFKKEPKEIMKATEFASIYCENNK
;
A
#
# COMPACT_ATOMS: atom_id res chain seq x y z
N MET A 1 0.74 5.14 -39.72
CA MET A 1 0.52 6.14 -38.67
C MET A 1 -0.42 5.64 -37.59
N ILE A 2 -1.57 5.12 -37.97
CA ILE A 2 -2.57 4.63 -37.02
C ILE A 2 -2.04 3.49 -36.15
N LYS A 3 -1.23 2.61 -36.76
CA LYS A 3 -0.63 1.49 -36.04
C LYS A 3 0.33 1.93 -34.94
N LYS A 4 1.12 2.98 -35.22
CA LYS A 4 2.03 3.54 -34.21
C LYS A 4 1.27 4.16 -33.06
N PHE A 5 0.12 4.75 -33.36
CA PHE A 5 -0.73 5.35 -32.35
C PHE A 5 -1.26 4.32 -31.38
N LYS A 6 -1.66 3.17 -31.88
CA LYS A 6 -2.16 2.07 -31.05
C LYS A 6 -1.08 1.51 -30.14
N ILE A 7 0.14 1.40 -30.63
CA ILE A 7 1.26 0.93 -29.82
C ILE A 7 1.53 1.88 -28.68
N ILE A 8 1.47 3.17 -28.92
CA ILE A 8 1.68 4.18 -27.88
C ILE A 8 0.60 4.07 -26.80
N LEU A 9 -0.65 3.82 -27.19
CA LEU A 9 -1.74 3.65 -26.24
C LEU A 9 -1.53 2.44 -25.34
N VAL A 10 -1.04 1.34 -25.90
CA VAL A 10 -0.76 0.13 -25.12
C VAL A 10 0.35 0.39 -24.11
N VAL A 11 1.39 1.10 -24.49
CA VAL A 11 2.48 1.46 -23.59
C VAL A 11 1.96 2.34 -22.46
N ASN A 12 1.12 3.30 -22.76
CA ASN A 12 0.52 4.17 -21.74
C ASN A 12 -0.32 3.39 -20.75
N PHE A 13 -1.04 2.39 -21.22
CA PHE A 13 -1.86 1.54 -20.38
C PHE A 13 -0.99 0.78 -19.38
N LEU A 14 0.12 0.22 -19.83
CA LEU A 14 1.05 -0.48 -18.96
C LEU A 14 1.65 0.46 -17.92
N PHE A 15 1.92 1.67 -18.32
CA PHE A 15 2.45 2.69 -17.44
C PHE A 15 1.47 3.03 -16.32
N CYS A 16 0.19 3.13 -16.64
CA CYS A 16 -0.85 3.44 -15.66
C CYS A 16 -0.97 2.39 -14.58
N SER A 17 -0.78 1.11 -14.91
CA SER A 17 -0.89 0.05 -13.92
C SER A 17 0.24 0.07 -12.89
N SER A 18 1.39 0.66 -13.21
CA SER A 18 2.49 0.78 -12.25
C SER A 18 2.35 1.98 -11.31
N VAL A 19 1.45 2.90 -11.61
CA VAL A 19 1.22 4.10 -10.79
C VAL A 19 0.54 3.78 -9.47
N LEU A 20 -0.14 2.63 -9.37
CA LEU A 20 -0.89 2.26 -8.17
C LEU A 20 -0.02 1.73 -7.04
N ALA A 21 1.24 1.36 -7.32
CA ALA A 21 2.14 0.88 -6.27
C ALA A 21 2.78 2.05 -5.53
N PHE A 22 3.00 1.88 -4.24
CA PHE A 22 3.73 2.87 -3.45
C PHE A 22 5.18 2.96 -3.93
N SER A 23 5.77 4.14 -3.82
CA SER A 23 7.19 4.30 -4.10
C SER A 23 8.00 3.51 -3.06
N PRO A 24 9.19 3.02 -3.42
CA PRO A 24 10.03 2.25 -2.48
C PRO A 24 10.35 3.02 -1.19
N GLU A 25 10.55 4.31 -1.31
CA GLU A 25 10.83 5.16 -0.16
C GLU A 25 9.65 5.25 0.79
N TYR A 26 8.47 5.44 0.24
CA TYR A 26 7.24 5.53 1.02
C TYR A 26 6.93 4.21 1.69
N GLU A 27 7.08 3.13 0.96
CA GLU A 27 6.89 1.77 1.47
C GLU A 27 7.79 1.48 2.66
N LYS A 28 9.04 1.89 2.56
CA LYS A 28 10.02 1.71 3.62
C LYS A 28 9.62 2.46 4.89
N GLN A 29 9.17 3.70 4.74
CA GLN A 29 8.73 4.50 5.88
C GLN A 29 7.51 3.90 6.56
N MET A 30 6.56 3.44 5.77
CA MET A 30 5.37 2.78 6.30
C MET A 30 5.74 1.49 7.04
N TYR A 31 6.67 0.74 6.47
CA TYR A 31 7.13 -0.50 7.09
C TYR A 31 7.78 -0.25 8.44
N ILE A 32 8.64 0.75 8.52
CA ILE A 32 9.33 1.09 9.77
C ILE A 32 8.31 1.43 10.86
N GLY A 33 7.32 2.24 10.53
CA GLY A 33 6.27 2.61 11.47
C GLY A 33 5.40 1.44 11.89
N CYS A 34 5.00 0.63 10.93
CA CYS A 34 4.17 -0.55 11.19
C CYS A 34 4.91 -1.58 12.02
N TYR A 35 6.13 -1.90 11.64
CA TYR A 35 6.94 -2.92 12.32
C TYR A 35 7.23 -2.53 13.76
N GLY A 36 7.62 -1.28 13.98
CA GLY A 36 7.93 -0.80 15.32
C GLY A 36 6.77 -0.93 16.29
N ASN A 37 5.54 -0.67 15.82
CA ASN A 37 4.35 -0.80 16.64
C ASN A 37 3.88 -2.24 16.79
N SER A 38 3.97 -3.02 15.73
CA SER A 38 3.42 -4.38 15.69
C SER A 38 4.27 -5.41 16.40
N LYS A 39 5.58 -5.23 16.40
CA LYS A 39 6.50 -6.21 16.94
C LYS A 39 6.32 -6.41 18.44
N VAL A 40 5.85 -5.38 19.15
CA VAL A 40 5.60 -5.45 20.58
C VAL A 40 4.48 -6.45 20.90
N TYR A 41 3.48 -6.54 20.02
CA TYR A 41 2.32 -7.39 20.22
C TYR A 41 2.43 -8.75 19.54
N LEU A 42 3.02 -8.77 18.35
CA LEU A 42 3.03 -9.96 17.50
C LEU A 42 4.36 -10.73 17.51
N GLY A 43 5.45 -10.11 17.96
CA GLY A 43 6.77 -10.65 17.80
C GLY A 43 7.35 -10.29 16.43
N ALA A 44 8.66 -10.43 16.28
CA ALA A 44 9.38 -9.96 15.10
C ALA A 44 8.91 -10.61 13.78
N GLU A 45 8.80 -11.94 13.78
CA GLU A 45 8.44 -12.68 12.55
C GLU A 45 7.01 -12.36 12.09
N ALA A 46 6.07 -12.44 13.02
CA ALA A 46 4.67 -12.19 12.70
C ALA A 46 4.45 -10.73 12.32
N ALA A 47 5.13 -9.81 12.98
CA ALA A 47 5.03 -8.38 12.66
C ALA A 47 5.53 -8.08 11.26
N LYS A 48 6.63 -8.71 10.86
CA LYS A 48 7.18 -8.54 9.52
C LYS A 48 6.16 -8.97 8.46
N LYS A 49 5.60 -10.16 8.62
CA LYS A 49 4.60 -10.68 7.68
C LYS A 49 3.35 -9.81 7.62
N TYR A 50 2.86 -9.42 8.78
CA TYR A 50 1.67 -8.59 8.88
C TYR A 50 1.88 -7.24 8.21
N CYS A 51 3.00 -6.59 8.46
CA CYS A 51 3.27 -5.27 7.90
C CYS A 51 3.48 -5.32 6.39
N LEU A 52 4.20 -6.32 5.89
CA LEU A 52 4.38 -6.46 4.44
C LEU A 52 3.05 -6.71 3.75
N CYS A 53 2.21 -7.56 4.33
CA CYS A 53 0.89 -7.84 3.80
C CYS A 53 0.01 -6.58 3.78
N THR A 54 -0.03 -5.87 4.90
CA THR A 54 -0.86 -4.68 5.04
C THR A 54 -0.46 -3.59 4.06
N ILE A 55 0.83 -3.32 3.95
CA ILE A 55 1.35 -2.31 3.03
C ILE A 55 1.02 -2.68 1.58
N ASN A 56 1.18 -3.94 1.24
CA ASN A 56 0.87 -4.42 -0.11
C ASN A 56 -0.62 -4.22 -0.44
N LYS A 57 -1.49 -4.55 0.51
CA LYS A 57 -2.93 -4.36 0.32
C LYS A 57 -3.30 -2.89 0.18
N LEU A 58 -2.70 -2.04 0.98
CA LEU A 58 -2.94 -0.60 0.87
C LEU A 58 -2.48 -0.05 -0.47
N SER A 59 -1.34 -0.54 -0.98
CA SER A 59 -0.82 -0.09 -2.27
C SER A 59 -1.69 -0.52 -3.45
N GLU A 60 -2.50 -1.54 -3.29
CA GLU A 60 -3.44 -1.95 -4.32
C GLU A 60 -4.62 -0.98 -4.45
N LYS A 61 -4.95 -0.29 -3.37
CA LYS A 61 -6.11 0.59 -3.34
C LYS A 61 -5.75 2.07 -3.41
N TYR A 62 -4.64 2.47 -2.83
CA TYR A 62 -4.27 3.88 -2.71
C TYR A 62 -2.93 4.17 -3.36
N SER A 63 -2.80 5.38 -3.90
CA SER A 63 -1.51 5.91 -4.36
C SER A 63 -0.79 6.54 -3.17
N ASP A 64 0.48 6.92 -3.38
CA ASP A 64 1.27 7.63 -2.35
C ASP A 64 0.53 8.88 -1.87
N GLU A 65 -0.01 9.64 -2.80
CA GLU A 65 -0.73 10.88 -2.48
C GLU A 65 -1.98 10.62 -1.66
N GLU A 66 -2.74 9.62 -2.06
CA GLU A 66 -3.99 9.27 -1.37
C GLU A 66 -3.74 8.80 0.06
N ILE A 67 -2.77 7.93 0.25
CA ILE A 67 -2.47 7.41 1.58
C ILE A 67 -1.87 8.50 2.47
N ASP A 68 -1.09 9.41 1.89
CA ASP A 68 -0.55 10.54 2.62
C ASP A 68 -1.65 11.45 3.15
N GLN A 69 -2.68 11.69 2.34
CA GLN A 69 -3.84 12.47 2.76
C GLN A 69 -4.62 11.76 3.87
N ILE A 70 -4.75 10.45 3.77
CA ILE A 70 -5.42 9.66 4.79
C ILE A 70 -4.70 9.77 6.13
N PHE A 71 -3.39 9.70 6.13
CA PHE A 71 -2.58 9.77 7.36
C PHE A 71 -2.61 11.14 8.02
N LYS A 72 -3.06 12.16 7.32
CA LYS A 72 -3.23 13.50 7.89
C LYS A 72 -4.58 13.67 8.61
N LYS A 73 -5.46 12.71 8.46
CA LYS A 73 -6.78 12.75 9.09
C LYS A 73 -6.69 12.26 10.54
N GLU A 74 -7.83 12.32 11.24
CA GLU A 74 -7.91 11.87 12.60
C GLU A 74 -7.72 10.35 12.70
N PRO A 75 -7.22 9.84 13.85
CA PRO A 75 -6.97 8.39 13.99
C PRO A 75 -8.15 7.51 13.64
N LYS A 76 -9.36 7.92 13.97
CA LYS A 76 -10.58 7.17 13.64
C LYS A 76 -10.74 6.98 12.14
N GLU A 77 -10.47 8.02 11.37
CA GLU A 77 -10.60 7.98 9.92
C GLU A 77 -9.48 7.18 9.28
N ILE A 78 -8.28 7.27 9.84
CA ILE A 78 -7.15 6.46 9.39
C ILE A 78 -7.47 4.98 9.57
N MET A 79 -8.00 4.62 10.73
CA MET A 79 -8.38 3.23 11.02
C MET A 79 -9.43 2.71 10.05
N LYS A 80 -10.45 3.52 9.78
CA LYS A 80 -11.51 3.15 8.83
C LYS A 80 -10.97 2.91 7.43
N ALA A 81 -10.09 3.80 6.97
CA ALA A 81 -9.55 3.73 5.62
C ALA A 81 -8.60 2.55 5.43
N THR A 82 -7.95 2.09 6.49
CA THR A 82 -6.96 1.02 6.41
C THR A 82 -7.48 -0.32 6.94
N GLU A 83 -8.67 -0.35 7.50
CA GLU A 83 -9.25 -1.54 8.13
C GLU A 83 -9.33 -2.75 7.20
N PHE A 84 -9.68 -2.53 5.93
CA PHE A 84 -9.80 -3.63 4.97
C PHE A 84 -8.49 -4.41 4.83
N ALA A 85 -7.36 -3.71 4.84
CA ALA A 85 -6.05 -4.33 4.71
C ALA A 85 -5.69 -5.11 5.98
N SER A 86 -5.98 -4.52 7.12
CA SER A 86 -5.71 -5.15 8.41
C SER A 86 -6.50 -6.45 8.56
N ILE A 87 -7.79 -6.40 8.25
CA ILE A 87 -8.66 -7.59 8.33
C ILE A 87 -8.19 -8.68 7.38
N TYR A 88 -7.88 -8.31 6.15
CA TYR A 88 -7.40 -9.27 5.17
C TYR A 88 -6.13 -9.97 5.66
N CYS A 89 -5.19 -9.21 6.18
CA CYS A 89 -3.90 -9.75 6.60
C CYS A 89 -3.98 -10.56 7.88
N GLU A 90 -4.91 -10.26 8.76
CA GLU A 90 -5.17 -11.07 9.94
C GLU A 90 -5.75 -12.42 9.58
N ASN A 91 -6.65 -12.46 8.60
CA ASN A 91 -7.32 -13.68 8.18
C ASN A 91 -6.49 -14.57 7.26
N ASN A 92 -5.43 -14.03 6.69
CA ASN A 92 -4.58 -14.73 5.72
C ASN A 92 -3.14 -14.87 6.20
N LYS A 93 -2.98 -15.22 7.46
CA LYS A 93 -1.65 -15.44 8.05
C LYS A 93 -0.95 -16.65 7.47
#